data_144284122f3a964c30a6a7069a739b2e
#
_entry.id   144284122f3a964c30a6a7069a739b2e
#
_cell.length_a   1.000
_cell.length_b   1.000
_cell.length_c   1.000
_cell.angle_alpha   90.00
_cell.angle_beta   90.00
_cell.angle_gamma   90.00
#
_symmetry.space_group_name_H-M   'P 1'
#
loop_
_entity.id
_entity.type
_entity.pdbx_description
1 polymer ?
#
loop_
_entity_poly.entity_id
_entity_poly.type
_entity_poly.pdbx_seq_one_letter_code
_entity_poly.pdbx_strand_id
1 'polypeptide(L)'
;MRFAGEGLPILLLTIFLLFPGMARIQASEPIPPATELQQRRSQIGLVESNEILLVAAGGTEGEEVIRDYEYLTGLRSWGGVLILRRDSGVVMSTLFLPAKDPDFEMWNGPRAFPGEESRKLTGIDTVLPFSSLMDWVLKNRDQIKTVYLAKPRSQKESLWSNMFAAETQFLSASRLIHSHRQIKSDWEVSQLKRAIDRTHQGLKAGAFNAKNSFYEYEVEAAIEGQFRTQGSPAPGFPSIVGSGPRSCILHWQENNGELDRDGVLLMDVGARSGAYTADITRTIPVSGKWSERQLQIYAVVLEAQREGIAAVKPGATQREVDSAARRVIRNAGFGNYFPHGTSHHVGMNVHDVGPGRVLQPGMVITVEPGIYIPEENIGIRIEDMVLVTEDGCEVLSAAIPKSAEAMEAWCKGAEVLGPELKKPAPKNSDSDSPQRLR
;
A
#
# COMPACT_ATOMS: atom_id res chain seq x y z
N MET A 1 0.33 -63.95 52.73
CA MET A 1 0.96 -62.96 53.61
C MET A 1 0.56 -61.57 53.03
N ARG A 2 -0.13 -60.82 53.90
CA ARG A 2 -0.58 -59.43 53.65
C ARG A 2 0.59 -58.50 53.87
N PHE A 3 0.78 -57.50 52.99
CA PHE A 3 1.37 -56.23 53.37
C PHE A 3 0.56 -55.12 52.71
N ALA A 4 -0.04 -54.31 53.59
CA ALA A 4 -0.65 -53.05 53.30
C ALA A 4 0.46 -51.98 53.11
N GLY A 5 0.38 -51.14 52.11
CA GLY A 5 1.23 -49.96 51.94
C GLY A 5 0.37 -48.77 51.63
N GLU A 6 0.39 -47.83 52.56
CA GLU A 6 -0.40 -46.59 52.56
C GLU A 6 -0.05 -45.68 51.42
N GLY A 7 -1.05 -45.20 50.71
CA GLY A 7 -0.93 -44.20 49.67
C GLY A 7 -0.83 -42.79 50.24
N LEU A 8 0.24 -42.08 49.93
CA LEU A 8 0.36 -40.64 50.06
C LEU A 8 -0.34 -39.95 48.89
N PRO A 9 -1.23 -38.99 49.10
CA PRO A 9 -1.76 -38.20 48.03
C PRO A 9 -0.73 -37.17 47.56
N ILE A 10 -0.25 -37.28 46.32
CA ILE A 10 0.53 -36.24 45.66
C ILE A 10 -0.41 -35.08 45.37
N LEU A 11 -0.29 -34.04 46.16
CA LEU A 11 -0.94 -32.75 45.95
C LEU A 11 -0.24 -32.07 44.75
N LEU A 12 -0.79 -32.24 43.56
CA LEU A 12 -0.39 -31.49 42.39
C LEU A 12 -0.81 -30.03 42.58
N LEU A 13 0.13 -29.23 43.08
CA LEU A 13 -0.01 -27.77 43.14
C LEU A 13 0.13 -27.22 41.71
N THR A 14 -1.01 -27.05 41.04
CA THR A 14 -1.06 -26.39 39.73
C THR A 14 -0.83 -24.89 39.98
N ILE A 15 0.41 -24.45 39.86
CA ILE A 15 0.75 -23.03 39.81
C ILE A 15 0.22 -22.48 38.47
N PHE A 16 -0.98 -21.92 38.50
CA PHE A 16 -1.43 -21.01 37.46
C PHE A 16 -0.59 -19.73 37.55
N LEU A 17 0.50 -19.69 36.79
CA LEU A 17 1.13 -18.43 36.44
C LEU A 17 0.10 -17.64 35.62
N LEU A 18 -0.58 -16.73 36.31
CA LEU A 18 -1.33 -15.63 35.67
C LEU A 18 -0.34 -14.76 34.90
N PHE A 19 -0.03 -15.14 33.68
CA PHE A 19 0.37 -14.19 32.70
C PHE A 19 -0.86 -13.34 32.41
N PRO A 20 -0.82 -12.03 32.63
CA PRO A 20 -1.86 -11.16 32.09
C PRO A 20 -1.81 -11.34 30.58
N GLY A 21 -2.77 -12.09 30.06
CA GLY A 21 -2.99 -12.23 28.64
C GLY A 21 -3.22 -10.84 28.08
N MET A 22 -2.17 -10.21 27.56
CA MET A 22 -2.35 -9.27 26.47
C MET A 22 -3.05 -10.08 25.39
N ALA A 23 -4.36 -9.97 25.31
CA ALA A 23 -5.10 -10.31 24.12
C ALA A 23 -4.41 -9.51 23.02
N ARG A 24 -3.52 -10.16 22.26
CA ARG A 24 -3.14 -9.68 20.96
C ARG A 24 -4.46 -9.71 20.21
N ILE A 25 -5.15 -8.57 20.20
CA ILE A 25 -6.17 -8.29 19.20
C ILE A 25 -5.39 -8.53 17.91
N GLN A 26 -5.70 -9.63 17.25
CA GLN A 26 -5.21 -9.91 15.92
C GLN A 26 -5.73 -8.73 15.11
N ALA A 27 -4.85 -7.76 14.85
CA ALA A 27 -5.23 -6.53 14.19
C ALA A 27 -5.69 -6.95 12.79
N SER A 28 -7.01 -7.05 12.62
CA SER A 28 -7.59 -7.19 11.28
C SER A 28 -7.02 -6.06 10.43
N GLU A 29 -6.72 -6.35 9.17
CA GLU A 29 -6.25 -5.31 8.28
C GLU A 29 -7.18 -4.10 8.33
N PRO A 30 -6.65 -2.88 8.38
CA PRO A 30 -7.46 -1.69 8.52
C PRO A 30 -8.39 -1.52 7.31
N ILE A 31 -9.69 -1.46 7.59
CA ILE A 31 -10.73 -1.12 6.63
C ILE A 31 -11.06 0.36 6.83
N PRO A 32 -11.33 1.13 5.75
CA PRO A 32 -11.76 2.52 5.90
C PRO A 32 -13.02 2.62 6.75
N PRO A 33 -13.17 3.63 7.62
CA PRO A 33 -14.42 3.90 8.30
C PRO A 33 -15.59 4.06 7.32
N ALA A 34 -16.80 3.63 7.70
CA ALA A 34 -17.98 3.77 6.86
C ALA A 34 -18.23 5.23 6.40
N THR A 35 -17.92 6.21 7.25
CA THR A 35 -18.00 7.64 6.92
C THR A 35 -17.03 8.05 5.82
N GLU A 36 -15.80 7.54 5.85
CA GLU A 36 -14.80 7.74 4.79
C GLU A 36 -15.29 7.16 3.46
N LEU A 37 -15.82 5.93 3.48
CA LEU A 37 -16.35 5.26 2.30
C LEU A 37 -17.59 5.98 1.73
N GLN A 38 -18.45 6.52 2.59
CA GLN A 38 -19.59 7.35 2.19
C GLN A 38 -19.11 8.65 1.52
N GLN A 39 -18.12 9.31 2.10
CA GLN A 39 -17.54 10.53 1.53
C GLN A 39 -16.96 10.26 0.13
N ARG A 40 -16.17 9.20 -0.06
CA ARG A 40 -15.63 8.81 -1.36
C ARG A 40 -16.73 8.65 -2.41
N ARG A 41 -17.82 7.92 -2.07
CA ARG A 41 -18.94 7.72 -2.98
C ARG A 41 -19.72 9.00 -3.28
N SER A 42 -19.93 9.85 -2.29
CA SER A 42 -20.67 11.11 -2.47
C SER A 42 -19.96 12.11 -3.40
N GLN A 43 -18.64 12.01 -3.52
CA GLN A 43 -17.82 12.87 -4.37
C GLN A 43 -17.79 12.40 -5.83
N ILE A 44 -18.26 11.18 -6.14
CA ILE A 44 -18.29 10.70 -7.53
C ILE A 44 -19.16 11.62 -8.40
N GLY A 45 -18.57 12.14 -9.46
CA GLY A 45 -19.13 13.18 -10.32
C GLY A 45 -20.22 12.70 -11.29
N LEU A 46 -21.19 11.90 -10.82
CA LEU A 46 -22.41 11.63 -11.59
C LEU A 46 -23.27 12.90 -11.63
N VAL A 47 -23.63 13.33 -12.82
CA VAL A 47 -24.35 14.61 -13.03
C VAL A 47 -25.84 14.37 -13.15
N GLU A 48 -26.27 13.39 -13.96
CA GLU A 48 -27.66 13.16 -14.30
C GLU A 48 -28.24 11.92 -13.57
N SER A 49 -29.55 11.92 -13.36
CA SER A 49 -30.24 10.79 -12.73
C SER A 49 -30.33 9.53 -13.62
N ASN A 50 -30.07 9.69 -14.93
CA ASN A 50 -30.02 8.61 -15.91
C ASN A 50 -28.60 8.05 -16.11
N GLU A 51 -27.64 8.49 -15.31
CA GLU A 51 -26.27 7.98 -15.27
C GLU A 51 -26.08 7.05 -14.06
N ILE A 52 -25.35 5.96 -14.27
CA ILE A 52 -24.89 5.11 -13.16
C ILE A 52 -23.38 4.88 -13.26
N LEU A 53 -22.75 4.72 -12.09
CA LEU A 53 -21.44 4.09 -11.99
C LEU A 53 -21.66 2.64 -11.58
N LEU A 54 -21.15 1.69 -12.36
CA LEU A 54 -21.17 0.26 -12.06
C LEU A 54 -19.73 -0.23 -11.86
N VAL A 55 -19.45 -0.79 -10.69
CA VAL A 55 -18.12 -1.32 -10.32
C VAL A 55 -18.26 -2.78 -9.93
N ALA A 56 -17.70 -3.66 -10.76
CA ALA A 56 -17.67 -5.10 -10.49
C ALA A 56 -16.34 -5.48 -9.82
N ALA A 57 -16.39 -6.23 -8.72
CA ALA A 57 -15.21 -6.66 -7.98
C ALA A 57 -14.33 -7.61 -8.83
N GLY A 58 -14.58 -8.84 -8.80
CA GLY A 58 -13.97 -9.91 -9.57
C GLY A 58 -15.01 -11.01 -9.68
N GLY A 59 -14.86 -11.92 -10.66
CA GLY A 59 -15.88 -12.91 -10.95
C GLY A 59 -15.71 -14.24 -10.23
N THR A 60 -14.46 -14.63 -9.97
CA THR A 60 -14.10 -15.98 -9.54
C THR A 60 -13.06 -15.98 -8.45
N GLU A 61 -12.98 -17.09 -7.73
CA GLU A 61 -11.91 -17.37 -6.78
C GLU A 61 -10.55 -17.31 -7.49
N GLY A 62 -9.60 -16.60 -6.87
CA GLY A 62 -8.26 -16.39 -7.43
C GLY A 62 -8.11 -15.13 -8.32
N GLU A 63 -9.19 -14.46 -8.74
CA GLU A 63 -9.08 -13.14 -9.36
C GLU A 63 -8.82 -12.05 -8.31
N GLU A 64 -7.87 -11.18 -8.60
CA GLU A 64 -7.65 -10.00 -7.76
C GLU A 64 -8.87 -9.07 -7.81
N VAL A 65 -9.38 -8.70 -6.64
CA VAL A 65 -10.43 -7.69 -6.52
C VAL A 65 -9.90 -6.35 -7.02
N ILE A 66 -10.61 -5.72 -7.96
CA ILE A 66 -10.14 -4.44 -8.50
C ILE A 66 -10.10 -3.37 -7.42
N ARG A 67 -9.06 -2.55 -7.45
CA ARG A 67 -8.83 -1.51 -6.43
C ARG A 67 -9.94 -0.47 -6.39
N ASP A 68 -10.61 -0.19 -7.50
CA ASP A 68 -11.75 0.74 -7.54
C ASP A 68 -12.95 0.24 -6.73
N TYR A 69 -13.20 -1.08 -6.75
CA TYR A 69 -14.22 -1.69 -5.91
C TYR A 69 -13.85 -1.60 -4.43
N GLU A 70 -12.61 -1.99 -4.08
CA GLU A 70 -12.09 -1.89 -2.71
C GLU A 70 -12.08 -0.43 -2.21
N TYR A 71 -11.70 0.53 -3.06
CA TYR A 71 -11.69 1.96 -2.74
C TYR A 71 -13.06 2.50 -2.33
N LEU A 72 -14.12 2.06 -3.04
CA LEU A 72 -15.48 2.55 -2.84
C LEU A 72 -16.29 1.75 -1.80
N THR A 73 -15.90 0.51 -1.51
CA THR A 73 -16.64 -0.38 -0.61
C THR A 73 -15.90 -0.79 0.65
N GLY A 74 -14.57 -0.71 0.65
CA GLY A 74 -13.72 -1.27 1.70
C GLY A 74 -13.63 -2.80 1.67
N LEU A 75 -14.27 -3.46 0.71
CA LEU A 75 -14.38 -4.93 0.66
C LEU A 75 -13.41 -5.54 -0.36
N ARG A 76 -12.85 -6.69 0.01
CA ARG A 76 -12.02 -7.56 -0.84
C ARG A 76 -12.74 -8.85 -1.22
N SER A 77 -14.07 -8.84 -1.25
CA SER A 77 -14.87 -10.01 -1.58
C SER A 77 -15.13 -10.11 -3.09
N TRP A 78 -14.96 -11.32 -3.61
CA TRP A 78 -15.28 -11.64 -5.00
C TRP A 78 -16.80 -11.66 -5.26
N GLY A 79 -17.18 -11.42 -6.51
CA GLY A 79 -18.57 -11.52 -6.97
C GLY A 79 -19.45 -10.34 -6.55
N GLY A 80 -18.90 -9.29 -5.96
CA GLY A 80 -19.64 -8.09 -5.61
C GLY A 80 -19.83 -7.13 -6.79
N VAL A 81 -20.95 -6.40 -6.80
CA VAL A 81 -21.21 -5.32 -7.75
C VAL A 81 -21.77 -4.12 -7.00
N LEU A 82 -21.06 -2.99 -7.10
CA LEU A 82 -21.52 -1.71 -6.59
C LEU A 82 -22.16 -0.91 -7.74
N ILE A 83 -23.34 -0.36 -7.49
CA ILE A 83 -23.99 0.61 -8.37
C ILE A 83 -24.18 1.91 -7.59
N LEU A 84 -23.67 3.02 -8.16
CA LEU A 84 -23.97 4.37 -7.71
C LEU A 84 -24.89 5.04 -8.71
N ARG A 85 -25.91 5.74 -8.23
CA ARG A 85 -26.84 6.53 -9.04
C ARG A 85 -27.14 7.84 -8.31
N ARG A 86 -27.26 8.93 -9.05
CA ARG A 86 -27.77 10.19 -8.49
C ARG A 86 -29.29 10.16 -8.43
N ASP A 87 -29.84 10.39 -7.26
CA ASP A 87 -31.29 10.57 -7.07
C ASP A 87 -31.55 11.82 -6.24
N SER A 88 -32.42 12.70 -6.75
CA SER A 88 -32.79 13.96 -6.07
C SER A 88 -31.58 14.78 -5.58
N GLY A 89 -30.47 14.78 -6.36
CA GLY A 89 -29.24 15.50 -6.03
C GLY A 89 -28.24 14.75 -5.15
N VAL A 90 -28.60 13.57 -4.62
CA VAL A 90 -27.77 12.76 -3.74
C VAL A 90 -27.28 11.50 -4.48
N VAL A 91 -26.03 11.11 -4.26
CA VAL A 91 -25.51 9.84 -4.78
C VAL A 91 -25.94 8.71 -3.86
N MET A 92 -26.83 7.84 -4.36
CA MET A 92 -27.30 6.63 -3.69
C MET A 92 -26.46 5.43 -4.09
N SER A 93 -26.19 4.55 -3.15
CA SER A 93 -25.36 3.36 -3.34
C SER A 93 -26.14 2.07 -3.12
N THR A 94 -26.04 1.15 -4.08
CA THR A 94 -26.57 -0.20 -3.97
C THR A 94 -25.45 -1.21 -4.20
N LEU A 95 -25.25 -2.10 -3.25
CA LEU A 95 -24.25 -3.15 -3.31
C LEU A 95 -24.91 -4.51 -3.41
N PHE A 96 -24.52 -5.28 -4.41
CA PHE A 96 -24.95 -6.65 -4.60
C PHE A 96 -23.82 -7.58 -4.15
N LEU A 97 -24.10 -8.49 -3.22
CA LEU A 97 -23.13 -9.43 -2.67
C LEU A 97 -23.59 -10.87 -2.85
N PRO A 98 -22.67 -11.83 -2.97
CA PRO A 98 -22.99 -13.24 -2.88
C PRO A 98 -23.72 -13.55 -1.58
N ALA A 99 -24.63 -14.52 -1.63
CA ALA A 99 -25.29 -15.02 -0.41
C ALA A 99 -24.26 -15.59 0.56
N LYS A 100 -24.63 -15.66 1.84
CA LYS A 100 -23.82 -16.36 2.84
C LYS A 100 -23.69 -17.83 2.43
N ASP A 101 -22.47 -18.34 2.45
CA ASP A 101 -22.13 -19.69 2.02
C ASP A 101 -21.21 -20.32 3.08
N PRO A 102 -21.76 -21.10 4.01
CA PRO A 102 -20.97 -21.73 5.08
C PRO A 102 -19.89 -22.67 4.57
N ASP A 103 -20.12 -23.36 3.44
CA ASP A 103 -19.13 -24.27 2.86
C ASP A 103 -17.96 -23.47 2.29
N PHE A 104 -18.22 -22.39 1.57
CA PHE A 104 -17.19 -21.45 1.11
C PHE A 104 -16.40 -20.86 2.29
N GLU A 105 -17.11 -20.39 3.34
CA GLU A 105 -16.49 -19.79 4.52
C GLU A 105 -15.63 -20.77 5.32
N MET A 106 -15.98 -22.05 5.32
CA MET A 106 -15.18 -23.12 5.93
C MET A 106 -13.80 -23.24 5.27
N TRP A 107 -13.70 -23.06 3.97
CA TRP A 107 -12.45 -23.17 3.21
C TRP A 107 -11.66 -21.85 3.14
N ASN A 108 -12.36 -20.75 3.00
CA ASN A 108 -11.74 -19.46 2.63
C ASN A 108 -11.84 -18.39 3.74
N GLY A 109 -12.49 -18.70 4.85
CA GLY A 109 -12.80 -17.74 5.90
C GLY A 109 -14.04 -16.89 5.60
N PRO A 110 -14.46 -16.04 6.57
CA PRO A 110 -15.68 -15.24 6.44
C PRO A 110 -15.56 -14.19 5.35
N ARG A 111 -16.66 -13.96 4.63
CA ARG A 111 -16.79 -12.89 3.63
C ARG A 111 -18.02 -12.04 3.90
N ALA A 112 -18.03 -10.82 3.32
CA ALA A 112 -19.22 -9.97 3.35
C ALA A 112 -20.37 -10.64 2.57
N PHE A 113 -21.58 -10.59 3.13
CA PHE A 113 -22.82 -11.10 2.56
C PHE A 113 -23.95 -10.08 2.72
N PRO A 114 -25.08 -10.21 2.01
CA PRO A 114 -26.19 -9.28 2.11
C PRO A 114 -26.72 -9.18 3.55
N GLY A 115 -26.92 -7.97 4.04
CA GLY A 115 -27.48 -7.74 5.36
C GLY A 115 -27.00 -6.45 6.04
N GLU A 116 -27.52 -6.24 7.22
CA GLU A 116 -27.27 -5.02 8.01
C GLU A 116 -25.81 -4.89 8.47
N GLU A 117 -25.10 -6.01 8.68
CA GLU A 117 -23.70 -6.01 9.05
C GLU A 117 -22.83 -5.39 7.94
N SER A 118 -22.99 -5.87 6.70
CA SER A 118 -22.29 -5.30 5.54
C SER A 118 -22.70 -3.86 5.28
N ARG A 119 -23.96 -3.51 5.52
CA ARG A 119 -24.44 -2.13 5.40
C ARG A 119 -23.73 -1.20 6.40
N LYS A 120 -23.60 -1.61 7.65
CA LYS A 120 -22.90 -0.85 8.69
C LYS A 120 -21.40 -0.75 8.41
N LEU A 121 -20.79 -1.85 7.99
CA LEU A 121 -19.36 -1.91 7.69
C LEU A 121 -18.97 -0.96 6.55
N THR A 122 -19.76 -0.95 5.48
CA THR A 122 -19.46 -0.21 4.24
C THR A 122 -20.09 1.17 4.19
N GLY A 123 -21.10 1.45 5.02
CA GLY A 123 -21.90 2.66 4.93
C GLY A 123 -22.71 2.78 3.63
N ILE A 124 -23.03 1.65 2.98
CA ILE A 124 -23.80 1.60 1.74
C ILE A 124 -25.31 1.70 2.09
N ASP A 125 -26.08 2.43 1.27
CA ASP A 125 -27.49 2.68 1.54
C ASP A 125 -28.32 1.41 1.46
N THR A 126 -28.07 0.57 0.44
CA THR A 126 -28.81 -0.67 0.21
C THR A 126 -27.85 -1.81 -0.13
N VAL A 127 -27.94 -2.94 0.60
CA VAL A 127 -27.15 -4.15 0.33
C VAL A 127 -28.10 -5.29 0.00
N LEU A 128 -27.97 -5.87 -1.20
CA LEU A 128 -28.88 -6.87 -1.77
C LEU A 128 -28.11 -8.16 -2.12
N PRO A 129 -28.80 -9.31 -2.21
CA PRO A 129 -28.23 -10.51 -2.78
C PRO A 129 -27.88 -10.32 -4.26
N PHE A 130 -26.77 -10.93 -4.70
CA PHE A 130 -26.32 -10.85 -6.10
C PHE A 130 -27.39 -11.37 -7.09
N SER A 131 -28.20 -12.34 -6.68
CA SER A 131 -29.35 -12.84 -7.46
C SER A 131 -30.38 -11.77 -7.82
N SER A 132 -30.46 -10.67 -7.06
CA SER A 132 -31.37 -9.55 -7.32
C SER A 132 -30.82 -8.53 -8.32
N LEU A 133 -29.56 -8.68 -8.79
CA LEU A 133 -28.93 -7.71 -9.70
C LEU A 133 -29.70 -7.59 -11.02
N MET A 134 -30.10 -8.73 -11.61
CA MET A 134 -30.83 -8.73 -12.88
C MET A 134 -32.20 -8.07 -12.72
N ASP A 135 -32.94 -8.36 -11.65
CA ASP A 135 -34.24 -7.75 -11.38
C ASP A 135 -34.11 -6.23 -11.20
N TRP A 136 -33.04 -5.79 -10.51
CA TRP A 136 -32.75 -4.37 -10.34
C TRP A 136 -32.47 -3.71 -11.71
N VAL A 137 -31.70 -4.34 -12.56
CA VAL A 137 -31.38 -3.82 -13.90
C VAL A 137 -32.64 -3.75 -14.74
N LEU A 138 -33.43 -4.83 -14.82
CA LEU A 138 -34.68 -4.87 -15.60
C LEU A 138 -35.65 -3.78 -15.16
N LYS A 139 -35.73 -3.49 -13.87
CA LYS A 139 -36.59 -2.43 -13.33
C LYS A 139 -36.15 -1.02 -13.70
N ASN A 140 -34.84 -0.80 -13.89
CA ASN A 140 -34.25 0.53 -14.04
C ASN A 140 -33.71 0.82 -15.45
N ARG A 141 -33.45 -0.19 -16.27
CA ARG A 141 -32.67 -0.06 -17.54
C ARG A 141 -33.25 0.97 -18.52
N ASP A 142 -34.57 1.13 -18.60
CA ASP A 142 -35.20 2.07 -19.54
C ASP A 142 -34.93 3.54 -19.16
N GLN A 143 -34.59 3.80 -17.91
CA GLN A 143 -34.22 5.12 -17.40
C GLN A 143 -32.74 5.38 -17.49
N ILE A 144 -31.87 4.34 -17.66
CA ILE A 144 -30.42 4.45 -17.67
C ILE A 144 -29.96 4.69 -19.11
N LYS A 145 -29.30 5.83 -19.34
CA LYS A 145 -28.74 6.22 -20.64
C LYS A 145 -27.22 6.06 -20.70
N THR A 146 -26.55 6.19 -19.53
CA THR A 146 -25.09 6.08 -19.46
C THR A 146 -24.68 5.19 -18.30
N VAL A 147 -23.81 4.23 -18.58
CA VAL A 147 -23.14 3.36 -17.61
C VAL A 147 -21.65 3.66 -17.62
N TYR A 148 -21.13 4.25 -16.55
CA TYR A 148 -19.70 4.30 -16.29
C TYR A 148 -19.28 2.97 -15.69
N LEU A 149 -18.45 2.21 -16.42
CA LEU A 149 -18.11 0.83 -16.06
C LEU A 149 -16.67 0.71 -15.58
N ALA A 150 -16.50 0.16 -14.37
CA ALA A 150 -15.24 -0.36 -13.84
C ALA A 150 -15.37 -1.87 -13.63
N LYS A 151 -14.48 -2.66 -14.25
CA LYS A 151 -14.54 -4.12 -14.23
C LYS A 151 -13.14 -4.73 -14.31
N PRO A 152 -12.93 -5.99 -13.85
CA PRO A 152 -11.69 -6.72 -14.10
C PRO A 152 -11.41 -6.88 -15.60
N ARG A 153 -10.11 -6.95 -15.95
CA ARG A 153 -9.69 -7.15 -17.36
C ARG A 153 -10.19 -8.46 -17.96
N SER A 154 -10.35 -9.50 -17.14
CA SER A 154 -10.90 -10.81 -17.51
C SER A 154 -12.36 -10.75 -17.98
N GLN A 155 -13.14 -9.75 -17.54
CA GLN A 155 -14.56 -9.62 -17.88
C GLN A 155 -14.75 -8.85 -19.18
N LYS A 156 -15.51 -9.47 -20.11
CA LYS A 156 -15.88 -8.81 -21.38
C LYS A 156 -16.95 -7.75 -21.11
N GLU A 157 -16.86 -6.62 -21.80
CA GLU A 157 -17.84 -5.54 -21.71
C GLU A 157 -19.24 -5.98 -22.15
N SER A 158 -19.31 -6.88 -23.14
CA SER A 158 -20.57 -7.45 -23.63
C SER A 158 -21.39 -8.18 -22.55
N LEU A 159 -20.77 -8.67 -21.48
CA LEU A 159 -21.52 -9.27 -20.36
C LEU A 159 -22.41 -8.21 -19.66
N TRP A 160 -21.92 -6.99 -19.60
CA TRP A 160 -22.61 -5.87 -18.95
C TRP A 160 -23.55 -5.16 -19.93
N SER A 161 -23.09 -4.92 -21.16
CA SER A 161 -23.90 -4.21 -22.17
C SER A 161 -25.18 -4.97 -22.53
N ASN A 162 -25.14 -6.29 -22.56
CA ASN A 162 -26.32 -7.12 -22.84
C ASN A 162 -27.41 -7.04 -21.75
N MET A 163 -27.12 -6.49 -20.58
CA MET A 163 -28.08 -6.34 -19.48
C MET A 163 -28.93 -5.08 -19.61
N PHE A 164 -28.47 -4.08 -20.37
CA PHE A 164 -29.10 -2.76 -20.52
C PHE A 164 -29.78 -2.61 -21.87
N ALA A 165 -30.45 -1.47 -22.10
CA ALA A 165 -31.06 -1.16 -23.38
C ALA A 165 -29.98 -0.96 -24.49
N ALA A 166 -30.32 -1.25 -25.73
CA ALA A 166 -29.36 -1.21 -26.84
C ALA A 166 -28.77 0.20 -27.09
N GLU A 167 -29.50 1.23 -26.74
CA GLU A 167 -29.09 2.63 -26.85
C GLU A 167 -28.26 3.13 -25.62
N THR A 168 -28.08 2.31 -24.60
CA THR A 168 -27.30 2.69 -23.41
C THR A 168 -25.83 2.86 -23.77
N GLN A 169 -25.27 4.01 -23.45
CA GLN A 169 -23.87 4.32 -23.67
C GLN A 169 -23.00 3.74 -22.54
N PHE A 170 -21.91 3.05 -22.90
CA PHE A 170 -20.91 2.55 -21.96
C PHE A 170 -19.65 3.39 -22.03
N LEU A 171 -19.22 3.92 -20.88
CA LEU A 171 -18.02 4.73 -20.73
C LEU A 171 -17.13 4.15 -19.64
N SER A 172 -15.82 4.46 -19.69
CA SER A 172 -14.90 4.08 -18.63
C SER A 172 -15.16 4.87 -17.33
N ALA A 173 -15.26 4.19 -16.22
CA ALA A 173 -15.37 4.80 -14.90
C ALA A 173 -14.06 5.41 -14.38
N SER A 174 -12.92 5.11 -15.02
CA SER A 174 -11.59 5.46 -14.52
C SER A 174 -11.46 6.95 -14.20
N ARG A 175 -11.92 7.84 -15.07
CA ARG A 175 -11.80 9.28 -14.83
C ARG A 175 -12.58 9.74 -13.61
N LEU A 176 -13.76 9.18 -13.38
CA LEU A 176 -14.60 9.52 -12.22
C LEU A 176 -13.99 9.07 -10.90
N ILE A 177 -13.40 7.87 -10.88
CA ILE A 177 -12.84 7.28 -9.65
C ILE A 177 -11.41 7.76 -9.42
N HIS A 178 -10.58 7.73 -10.44
CA HIS A 178 -9.15 8.00 -10.31
C HIS A 178 -8.83 9.45 -9.99
N SER A 179 -9.68 10.41 -10.40
CA SER A 179 -9.54 11.82 -9.99
C SER A 179 -9.65 12.01 -8.47
N HIS A 180 -10.39 11.12 -7.78
CA HIS A 180 -10.48 11.12 -6.32
C HIS A 180 -9.36 10.27 -5.68
N ARG A 181 -9.07 9.07 -6.20
CA ARG A 181 -8.02 8.19 -5.66
C ARG A 181 -6.62 8.81 -5.69
N GLN A 182 -6.31 9.71 -6.63
CA GLN A 182 -5.02 10.40 -6.66
C GLN A 182 -4.82 11.35 -5.47
N ILE A 183 -5.91 11.91 -4.90
CA ILE A 183 -5.90 12.80 -3.74
C ILE A 183 -6.19 11.96 -2.49
N LYS A 184 -5.19 11.79 -1.65
CA LYS A 184 -5.29 10.95 -0.45
C LYS A 184 -5.97 11.69 0.68
N SER A 185 -6.95 11.07 1.33
CA SER A 185 -7.52 11.55 2.59
C SER A 185 -6.54 11.38 3.74
N ASP A 186 -6.79 12.01 4.88
CA ASP A 186 -5.98 11.84 6.09
C ASP A 186 -5.93 10.38 6.55
N TRP A 187 -7.03 9.64 6.39
CA TRP A 187 -7.06 8.22 6.70
C TRP A 187 -6.12 7.43 5.77
N GLU A 188 -6.14 7.69 4.46
CA GLU A 188 -5.27 7.07 3.47
C GLU A 188 -3.79 7.39 3.76
N VAL A 189 -3.48 8.64 4.04
CA VAL A 189 -2.12 9.07 4.45
C VAL A 189 -1.69 8.33 5.71
N SER A 190 -2.59 8.11 6.68
CA SER A 190 -2.26 7.34 7.88
C SER A 190 -1.91 5.88 7.59
N GLN A 191 -2.57 5.27 6.58
CA GLN A 191 -2.22 3.90 6.14
C GLN A 191 -0.87 3.85 5.42
N LEU A 192 -0.58 4.83 4.56
CA LEU A 192 0.73 4.96 3.91
C LEU A 192 1.85 5.11 4.95
N LYS A 193 1.68 5.97 5.94
CA LYS A 193 2.65 6.12 7.06
C LYS A 193 2.87 4.79 7.80
N ARG A 194 1.82 4.02 8.09
CA ARG A 194 1.96 2.67 8.68
C ARG A 194 2.70 1.69 7.78
N ALA A 195 2.44 1.72 6.47
CA ALA A 195 3.15 0.90 5.51
C ALA A 195 4.65 1.26 5.46
N ILE A 196 4.97 2.56 5.50
CA ILE A 196 6.33 3.09 5.57
C ILE A 196 7.04 2.63 6.86
N ASP A 197 6.37 2.70 8.02
CA ASP A 197 6.95 2.25 9.29
C ASP A 197 7.32 0.76 9.26
N ARG A 198 6.45 -0.08 8.68
CA ARG A 198 6.71 -1.50 8.47
C ARG A 198 7.88 -1.74 7.51
N THR A 199 7.94 -0.95 6.43
CA THR A 199 9.01 -0.99 5.44
C THR A 199 10.36 -0.60 6.07
N HIS A 200 10.36 0.40 6.93
CA HIS A 200 11.55 0.80 7.70
C HIS A 200 12.14 -0.37 8.50
N GLN A 201 11.30 -1.12 9.23
CA GLN A 201 11.79 -2.27 9.99
C GLN A 201 12.33 -3.39 9.08
N GLY A 202 11.69 -3.60 7.93
CA GLY A 202 12.18 -4.54 6.92
C GLY A 202 13.54 -4.15 6.37
N LEU A 203 13.70 -2.90 5.89
CA LEU A 203 14.98 -2.38 5.38
C LEU A 203 16.10 -2.49 6.41
N LYS A 204 15.80 -2.16 7.68
CA LYS A 204 16.75 -2.29 8.78
C LYS A 204 17.19 -3.74 8.98
N ALA A 205 16.24 -4.69 8.93
CA ALA A 205 16.54 -6.11 9.05
C ALA A 205 17.37 -6.62 7.85
N GLY A 206 17.00 -6.21 6.63
CA GLY A 206 17.75 -6.55 5.42
C GLY A 206 19.21 -6.06 5.51
N ALA A 207 19.41 -4.80 5.85
CA ALA A 207 20.74 -4.21 5.99
C ALA A 207 21.60 -4.93 7.06
N PHE A 208 21.01 -5.26 8.20
CA PHE A 208 21.70 -5.98 9.27
C PHE A 208 22.09 -7.41 8.88
N ASN A 209 21.19 -8.11 8.15
CA ASN A 209 21.44 -9.49 7.75
C ASN A 209 22.39 -9.62 6.57
N ALA A 210 22.49 -8.62 5.69
CA ALA A 210 23.26 -8.67 4.45
C ALA A 210 24.71 -9.16 4.64
N LYS A 211 25.40 -8.76 5.72
CA LYS A 211 26.77 -9.19 6.00
C LYS A 211 26.94 -10.69 6.26
N ASN A 212 25.88 -11.37 6.75
CA ASN A 212 25.86 -12.78 7.10
C ASN A 212 25.17 -13.66 6.05
N SER A 213 24.45 -13.07 5.12
CA SER A 213 23.74 -13.73 4.04
C SER A 213 24.71 -14.06 2.90
N PHE A 214 24.47 -15.16 2.20
CA PHE A 214 25.21 -15.51 0.99
C PHE A 214 24.45 -15.10 -0.28
N TYR A 215 23.12 -15.17 -0.25
CA TYR A 215 22.25 -14.92 -1.39
C TYR A 215 21.27 -13.78 -1.11
N GLU A 216 20.82 -13.13 -2.17
CA GLU A 216 19.87 -12.01 -2.13
C GLU A 216 18.52 -12.42 -1.50
N TYR A 217 18.01 -13.64 -1.79
CA TYR A 217 16.76 -14.16 -1.21
C TYR A 217 16.83 -14.31 0.32
N GLU A 218 18.00 -14.47 0.92
CA GLU A 218 18.14 -14.52 2.39
C GLU A 218 17.89 -13.14 3.01
N VAL A 219 18.32 -12.08 2.31
CA VAL A 219 18.04 -10.70 2.70
C VAL A 219 16.58 -10.37 2.47
N GLU A 220 16.02 -10.77 1.33
CA GLU A 220 14.59 -10.65 1.03
C GLU A 220 13.74 -11.29 2.12
N ALA A 221 14.05 -12.54 2.52
CA ALA A 221 13.35 -13.26 3.58
C ALA A 221 13.42 -12.51 4.92
N ALA A 222 14.55 -11.88 5.25
CA ALA A 222 14.69 -11.08 6.46
C ALA A 222 13.80 -9.81 6.39
N ILE A 223 13.72 -9.15 5.24
CA ILE A 223 12.87 -7.97 5.00
C ILE A 223 11.39 -8.35 5.12
N GLU A 224 10.94 -9.34 4.35
CA GLU A 224 9.53 -9.73 4.28
C GLU A 224 9.06 -10.41 5.58
N GLY A 225 9.96 -11.11 6.27
CA GLY A 225 9.73 -11.62 7.61
C GLY A 225 9.37 -10.50 8.59
N GLN A 226 10.04 -9.35 8.52
CA GLN A 226 9.67 -8.18 9.32
C GLN A 226 8.34 -7.58 8.89
N PHE A 227 8.06 -7.48 7.60
CA PHE A 227 6.73 -7.05 7.14
C PHE A 227 5.63 -7.89 7.78
N ARG A 228 5.81 -9.21 7.76
CA ARG A 228 4.84 -10.16 8.29
C ARG A 228 4.68 -10.05 9.82
N THR A 229 5.78 -9.91 10.55
CA THR A 229 5.75 -9.74 12.02
C THR A 229 5.11 -8.42 12.45
N GLN A 230 5.15 -7.40 11.59
CA GLN A 230 4.50 -6.10 11.80
C GLN A 230 3.04 -6.08 11.30
N GLY A 231 2.52 -7.21 10.81
CA GLY A 231 1.13 -7.36 10.39
C GLY A 231 0.86 -6.93 8.94
N SER A 232 1.88 -6.81 8.09
CA SER A 232 1.64 -6.71 6.65
C SER A 232 1.22 -8.09 6.11
N PRO A 233 0.15 -8.18 5.32
CA PRO A 233 -0.31 -9.47 4.79
C PRO A 233 0.63 -10.03 3.72
N ALA A 234 1.26 -9.13 2.97
CA ALA A 234 2.20 -9.41 1.89
C ALA A 234 3.01 -8.15 1.57
N PRO A 235 4.09 -8.25 0.78
CA PRO A 235 4.67 -7.09 0.12
C PRO A 235 3.65 -6.37 -0.77
N GLY A 236 3.85 -5.09 -1.01
CA GLY A 236 3.03 -4.28 -1.90
C GLY A 236 3.27 -4.58 -3.38
N PHE A 237 4.49 -5.01 -3.67
CA PHE A 237 5.01 -5.45 -4.95
C PHE A 237 6.14 -6.46 -4.71
N PRO A 238 6.57 -7.26 -5.70
CA PRO A 238 7.70 -8.16 -5.54
C PRO A 238 8.95 -7.40 -5.11
N SER A 239 9.53 -7.80 -3.98
CA SER A 239 10.73 -7.15 -3.43
C SER A 239 11.90 -7.21 -4.42
N ILE A 240 12.64 -6.11 -4.54
CA ILE A 240 13.84 -6.00 -5.38
C ILE A 240 15.05 -5.96 -4.46
N VAL A 241 15.91 -6.97 -4.54
CA VAL A 241 17.12 -7.09 -3.71
C VAL A 241 18.29 -7.45 -4.62
N GLY A 242 18.96 -6.45 -5.17
CA GLY A 242 20.01 -6.64 -6.18
C GLY A 242 21.41 -6.28 -5.67
N SER A 243 22.37 -7.21 -5.74
CA SER A 243 23.76 -7.01 -5.33
C SER A 243 24.71 -6.94 -6.50
N GLY A 244 25.73 -6.07 -6.41
CA GLY A 244 26.75 -5.93 -7.43
C GLY A 244 26.16 -5.65 -8.82
N PRO A 245 26.42 -6.46 -9.87
CA PRO A 245 25.91 -6.20 -11.22
C PRO A 245 24.35 -6.20 -11.29
N ARG A 246 23.70 -6.93 -10.41
CA ARG A 246 22.22 -6.99 -10.37
C ARG A 246 21.58 -5.75 -9.76
N SER A 247 22.34 -4.93 -9.01
CA SER A 247 21.90 -3.60 -8.58
C SER A 247 21.67 -2.64 -9.77
N CYS A 248 22.23 -2.96 -10.95
CA CYS A 248 22.00 -2.22 -12.19
C CYS A 248 20.75 -2.67 -12.97
N ILE A 249 20.05 -3.72 -12.52
CA ILE A 249 18.81 -4.21 -13.14
C ILE A 249 17.63 -3.61 -12.36
N LEU A 250 16.90 -2.69 -12.98
CA LEU A 250 15.91 -1.83 -12.29
C LEU A 250 14.82 -2.60 -11.53
N HIS A 251 14.33 -3.71 -12.09
CA HIS A 251 13.31 -4.58 -11.50
C HIS A 251 13.84 -6.01 -11.32
N TRP A 252 14.97 -6.14 -10.61
CA TRP A 252 15.53 -7.44 -10.26
C TRP A 252 14.70 -8.09 -9.15
N GLN A 253 13.79 -8.98 -9.53
CA GLN A 253 12.83 -9.64 -8.63
C GLN A 253 13.14 -11.11 -8.37
N GLU A 254 14.11 -11.69 -9.09
CA GLU A 254 14.49 -13.10 -8.87
C GLU A 254 15.27 -13.27 -7.57
N ASN A 255 16.01 -12.28 -7.13
CA ASN A 255 16.75 -12.20 -5.87
C ASN A 255 17.57 -13.47 -5.57
N ASN A 256 18.07 -14.14 -6.63
CA ASN A 256 18.70 -15.45 -6.53
C ASN A 256 20.23 -15.43 -6.66
N GLY A 257 20.82 -14.24 -6.78
CA GLY A 257 22.26 -14.06 -6.93
C GLY A 257 23.01 -14.10 -5.60
N GLU A 258 24.33 -14.45 -5.68
CA GLU A 258 25.22 -14.31 -4.54
C GLU A 258 25.49 -12.84 -4.23
N LEU A 259 25.62 -12.50 -2.95
CA LEU A 259 25.98 -11.15 -2.54
C LEU A 259 27.44 -10.84 -2.90
N ASP A 260 27.63 -9.76 -3.67
CA ASP A 260 28.96 -9.21 -3.94
C ASP A 260 29.49 -8.52 -2.68
N ARG A 261 30.49 -9.14 -2.03
CA ARG A 261 31.00 -8.68 -0.74
C ARG A 261 31.64 -7.29 -0.76
N ASP A 262 32.20 -6.90 -1.87
CA ASP A 262 32.81 -5.57 -2.08
C ASP A 262 31.87 -4.60 -2.80
N GLY A 263 30.71 -5.11 -3.23
CA GLY A 263 29.70 -4.38 -3.97
C GLY A 263 28.68 -3.64 -3.10
N VAL A 264 27.68 -3.14 -3.76
CA VAL A 264 26.48 -2.54 -3.14
C VAL A 264 25.33 -3.54 -3.15
N LEU A 265 24.39 -3.36 -2.23
CA LEU A 265 23.08 -4.02 -2.22
C LEU A 265 21.98 -2.94 -2.30
N LEU A 266 21.27 -2.95 -3.39
CA LEU A 266 20.08 -2.13 -3.59
C LEU A 266 18.86 -2.92 -3.11
N MET A 267 18.09 -2.34 -2.20
CA MET A 267 16.84 -2.90 -1.65
C MET A 267 15.71 -1.93 -1.94
N ASP A 268 14.80 -2.32 -2.83
CA ASP A 268 13.61 -1.57 -3.19
C ASP A 268 12.39 -2.41 -2.82
N VAL A 269 11.69 -1.96 -1.77
CA VAL A 269 10.71 -2.79 -1.07
C VAL A 269 9.58 -1.95 -0.47
N GLY A 270 8.42 -2.55 -0.36
CA GLY A 270 7.26 -1.92 0.23
C GLY A 270 6.37 -2.87 1.01
N ALA A 271 6.15 -2.61 2.29
CA ALA A 271 5.14 -3.29 3.08
C ALA A 271 3.75 -2.71 2.81
N ARG A 272 2.70 -3.43 3.21
CA ARG A 272 1.30 -2.99 3.15
C ARG A 272 0.74 -2.61 4.51
N SER A 273 -0.23 -1.68 4.49
CA SER A 273 -1.20 -1.48 5.57
C SER A 273 -2.60 -1.42 4.94
N GLY A 274 -3.41 -2.45 5.17
CA GLY A 274 -4.65 -2.62 4.44
C GLY A 274 -4.40 -2.74 2.94
N ALA A 275 -5.08 -1.92 2.15
CA ALA A 275 -4.92 -1.85 0.70
C ALA A 275 -3.69 -1.04 0.25
N TYR A 276 -3.10 -0.22 1.11
CA TYR A 276 -2.07 0.76 0.76
C TYR A 276 -0.68 0.17 0.89
N THR A 277 0.21 0.54 -0.04
CA THR A 277 1.60 0.10 -0.05
C THR A 277 2.57 1.26 0.17
N ALA A 278 3.69 0.98 0.82
CA ALA A 278 4.87 1.84 0.74
C ALA A 278 5.68 1.49 -0.52
N ASP A 279 6.64 2.35 -0.84
CA ASP A 279 7.62 2.20 -1.89
C ASP A 279 8.89 2.96 -1.48
N ILE A 280 9.94 2.23 -1.11
CA ILE A 280 11.15 2.81 -0.53
C ILE A 280 12.37 2.03 -0.99
N THR A 281 13.30 2.75 -1.62
CA THR A 281 14.61 2.18 -1.94
C THR A 281 15.68 2.71 -1.00
N ARG A 282 16.54 1.80 -0.53
CA ARG A 282 17.82 2.11 0.11
C ARG A 282 18.91 1.23 -0.48
N THR A 283 20.07 1.83 -0.71
CA THR A 283 21.29 1.13 -1.13
C THR A 283 22.30 1.14 0.01
N ILE A 284 22.95 0.01 0.28
CA ILE A 284 23.95 -0.17 1.33
C ILE A 284 25.23 -0.80 0.77
N PRO A 285 26.40 -0.61 1.41
CA PRO A 285 27.60 -1.40 1.11
C PRO A 285 27.49 -2.78 1.77
N VAL A 286 27.64 -3.86 1.02
CA VAL A 286 27.52 -5.24 1.56
C VAL A 286 28.56 -5.52 2.66
N SER A 287 29.77 -4.99 2.51
CA SER A 287 30.84 -5.07 3.53
C SER A 287 30.54 -4.30 4.81
N GLY A 288 29.51 -3.45 4.82
CA GLY A 288 29.23 -2.49 5.90
C GLY A 288 30.14 -1.26 5.89
N LYS A 289 30.90 -1.04 4.82
CA LYS A 289 31.75 0.14 4.62
C LYS A 289 31.80 0.51 3.14
N TRP A 290 31.54 1.77 2.82
CA TRP A 290 31.61 2.29 1.46
C TRP A 290 33.07 2.37 0.96
N SER A 291 33.28 2.04 -0.32
CA SER A 291 34.48 2.47 -1.04
C SER A 291 34.38 3.96 -1.43
N GLU A 292 35.50 4.59 -1.76
CA GLU A 292 35.51 5.98 -2.22
C GLU A 292 34.63 6.18 -3.46
N ARG A 293 34.69 5.22 -4.39
CA ARG A 293 33.90 5.29 -5.63
C ARG A 293 32.38 5.16 -5.35
N GLN A 294 31.98 4.24 -4.48
CA GLN A 294 30.59 4.09 -4.07
C GLN A 294 30.08 5.35 -3.37
N LEU A 295 30.89 5.94 -2.45
CA LEU A 295 30.55 7.21 -1.77
C LEU A 295 30.36 8.37 -2.75
N GLN A 296 31.22 8.48 -3.76
CA GLN A 296 31.12 9.50 -4.80
C GLN A 296 29.77 9.41 -5.51
N ILE A 297 29.37 8.21 -5.95
CA ILE A 297 28.12 7.99 -6.65
C ILE A 297 26.92 8.20 -5.71
N TYR A 298 27.01 7.66 -4.48
CA TYR A 298 25.96 7.79 -3.46
C TYR A 298 25.66 9.25 -3.15
N ALA A 299 26.69 10.09 -3.00
CA ALA A 299 26.54 11.51 -2.73
C ALA A 299 25.79 12.24 -3.86
N VAL A 300 26.07 11.89 -5.13
CA VAL A 300 25.37 12.46 -6.28
C VAL A 300 23.89 12.05 -6.30
N VAL A 301 23.59 10.77 -6.03
CA VAL A 301 22.20 10.28 -5.98
C VAL A 301 21.43 10.92 -4.84
N LEU A 302 22.07 11.04 -3.66
CA LEU A 302 21.45 11.68 -2.49
C LEU A 302 21.13 13.16 -2.75
N GLU A 303 22.03 13.88 -3.41
CA GLU A 303 21.80 15.28 -3.78
C GLU A 303 20.72 15.40 -4.86
N ALA A 304 20.71 14.52 -5.85
CA ALA A 304 19.65 14.47 -6.86
C ALA A 304 18.27 14.23 -6.23
N GLN A 305 18.21 13.36 -5.24
CA GLN A 305 16.98 13.07 -4.50
C GLN A 305 16.50 14.28 -3.68
N ARG A 306 17.42 15.02 -3.04
CA ARG A 306 17.11 16.28 -2.32
C ARG A 306 16.54 17.34 -3.25
N GLU A 307 17.19 17.57 -4.40
CA GLU A 307 16.74 18.54 -5.40
C GLU A 307 15.40 18.13 -6.02
N GLY A 308 15.18 16.81 -6.25
CA GLY A 308 13.89 16.27 -6.67
C GLY A 308 12.78 16.57 -5.66
N ILE A 309 13.00 16.28 -4.38
CA ILE A 309 12.04 16.58 -3.30
C ILE A 309 11.78 18.09 -3.19
N ALA A 310 12.80 18.93 -3.28
CA ALA A 310 12.66 20.39 -3.21
C ALA A 310 11.80 20.97 -4.36
N ALA A 311 11.71 20.26 -5.49
CA ALA A 311 10.85 20.63 -6.61
C ALA A 311 9.37 20.21 -6.42
N VAL A 312 9.05 19.36 -5.44
CA VAL A 312 7.67 18.91 -5.18
C VAL A 312 6.89 20.00 -4.46
N LYS A 313 5.86 20.52 -5.13
CA LYS A 313 4.94 21.53 -4.58
C LYS A 313 3.65 21.57 -5.41
N PRO A 314 2.57 22.16 -4.90
CA PRO A 314 1.37 22.41 -5.69
C PRO A 314 1.68 23.20 -6.97
N GLY A 315 1.07 22.79 -8.09
CA GLY A 315 1.28 23.42 -9.39
C GLY A 315 2.51 22.92 -10.16
N ALA A 316 3.47 22.28 -9.52
CA ALA A 316 4.58 21.62 -10.21
C ALA A 316 4.10 20.37 -10.97
N THR A 317 4.93 19.90 -11.89
CA THR A 317 4.70 18.65 -12.63
C THR A 317 5.74 17.59 -12.24
N GLN A 318 5.43 16.31 -12.39
CA GLN A 318 6.42 15.24 -12.22
C GLN A 318 7.63 15.43 -13.15
N ARG A 319 7.46 16.06 -14.32
CA ARG A 319 8.55 16.39 -15.22
C ARG A 319 9.52 17.45 -14.62
N GLU A 320 9.01 18.40 -13.85
CA GLU A 320 9.87 19.38 -13.17
C GLU A 320 10.64 18.71 -12.03
N VAL A 321 10.04 17.79 -11.29
CA VAL A 321 10.71 16.95 -10.29
C VAL A 321 11.83 16.12 -10.94
N ASP A 322 11.52 15.42 -12.04
CA ASP A 322 12.50 14.66 -12.81
C ASP A 322 13.64 15.55 -13.34
N SER A 323 13.32 16.73 -13.87
CA SER A 323 14.31 17.67 -14.39
C SER A 323 15.27 18.19 -13.31
N ALA A 324 14.78 18.39 -12.09
CA ALA A 324 15.61 18.80 -10.95
C ALA A 324 16.63 17.73 -10.58
N ALA A 325 16.19 16.48 -10.42
CA ALA A 325 17.07 15.35 -10.11
C ALA A 325 18.10 15.08 -11.24
N ARG A 326 17.61 15.04 -12.50
CA ARG A 326 18.49 14.82 -13.67
C ARG A 326 19.54 15.89 -13.85
N ARG A 327 19.25 17.13 -13.49
CA ARG A 327 20.23 18.23 -13.56
C ARG A 327 21.44 17.93 -12.71
N VAL A 328 21.27 17.45 -11.47
CA VAL A 328 22.35 17.08 -10.55
C VAL A 328 23.18 15.94 -11.15
N ILE A 329 22.51 14.85 -11.54
CA ILE A 329 23.17 13.65 -12.09
C ILE A 329 23.98 13.99 -13.36
N ARG A 330 23.41 14.80 -14.25
CA ARG A 330 24.06 15.22 -15.48
C ARG A 330 25.27 16.12 -15.23
N ASN A 331 25.14 17.09 -14.31
CA ASN A 331 26.24 17.99 -13.96
C ASN A 331 27.42 17.25 -13.32
N ALA A 332 27.14 16.12 -12.64
CA ALA A 332 28.17 15.22 -12.10
C ALA A 332 28.79 14.25 -13.15
N GLY A 333 28.35 14.31 -14.41
CA GLY A 333 28.87 13.47 -15.51
C GLY A 333 28.18 12.12 -15.69
N PHE A 334 27.11 11.82 -14.92
CA PHE A 334 26.41 10.52 -14.93
C PHE A 334 25.11 10.51 -15.75
N GLY A 335 24.86 11.52 -16.61
CA GLY A 335 23.60 11.69 -17.30
C GLY A 335 23.12 10.47 -18.10
N ASN A 336 24.04 9.66 -18.64
CA ASN A 336 23.70 8.44 -19.41
C ASN A 336 23.36 7.23 -18.52
N TYR A 337 23.62 7.31 -17.24
CA TYR A 337 23.43 6.23 -16.26
C TYR A 337 22.17 6.36 -15.43
N PHE A 338 21.24 7.25 -15.83
CA PHE A 338 19.92 7.40 -15.20
C PHE A 338 18.80 7.21 -16.25
N PRO A 339 18.35 5.96 -16.49
CA PRO A 339 17.47 5.62 -17.60
C PRO A 339 15.97 5.76 -17.35
N HIS A 340 15.52 5.89 -16.09
CA HIS A 340 14.08 5.89 -15.73
C HIS A 340 13.57 7.26 -15.24
N GLY A 341 12.28 7.40 -15.04
CA GLY A 341 11.66 8.59 -14.44
C GLY A 341 11.94 8.66 -12.95
N THR A 342 11.94 9.88 -12.40
CA THR A 342 12.24 10.11 -10.98
C THR A 342 11.03 9.88 -10.08
N SER A 343 9.81 9.73 -10.62
CA SER A 343 8.60 9.82 -9.80
C SER A 343 7.40 9.14 -10.45
N HIS A 344 6.59 8.48 -9.63
CA HIS A 344 5.24 8.01 -9.97
C HIS A 344 4.30 8.19 -8.77
N HIS A 345 2.98 8.11 -9.02
CA HIS A 345 2.00 8.08 -7.95
C HIS A 345 2.04 6.73 -7.23
N VAL A 346 1.84 6.77 -5.90
CA VAL A 346 1.75 5.59 -5.05
C VAL A 346 0.53 5.67 -4.13
N GLY A 347 -0.07 4.52 -3.81
CA GLY A 347 -1.28 4.45 -2.98
C GLY A 347 -1.74 3.02 -2.75
N MET A 348 -2.90 2.66 -3.28
CA MET A 348 -3.40 1.27 -3.23
C MET A 348 -2.60 0.34 -4.16
N ASN A 349 -2.02 0.88 -5.22
CA ASN A 349 -1.02 0.20 -6.04
C ASN A 349 0.32 0.91 -5.89
N VAL A 350 1.42 0.19 -6.11
CA VAL A 350 2.76 0.78 -6.16
C VAL A 350 2.82 1.82 -7.27
N HIS A 351 2.41 1.50 -8.49
CA HIS A 351 2.14 2.46 -9.55
C HIS A 351 0.65 2.80 -9.54
N ASP A 352 0.27 3.76 -8.71
CA ASP A 352 -1.13 4.11 -8.50
C ASP A 352 -1.64 5.07 -9.59
N VAL A 353 -2.96 5.23 -9.62
CA VAL A 353 -3.65 6.11 -10.55
C VAL A 353 -3.25 7.58 -10.33
N GLY A 354 -3.02 8.28 -11.42
CA GLY A 354 -2.65 9.70 -11.42
C GLY A 354 -2.98 10.33 -12.77
N PRO A 355 -4.27 10.61 -13.08
CA PRO A 355 -4.66 11.19 -14.35
C PRO A 355 -4.17 12.65 -14.51
N GLY A 356 -3.83 13.31 -13.40
CA GLY A 356 -3.35 14.70 -13.38
C GLY A 356 -1.85 14.78 -13.67
N ARG A 357 -1.45 15.70 -14.56
CA ARG A 357 -0.03 16.01 -14.83
C ARG A 357 0.55 17.03 -13.86
N VAL A 358 -0.30 17.79 -13.18
CA VAL A 358 0.04 18.86 -12.25
C VAL A 358 -0.20 18.34 -10.85
N LEU A 359 0.79 18.49 -9.99
CA LEU A 359 0.73 18.07 -8.59
C LEU A 359 -0.26 18.96 -7.82
N GLN A 360 -1.09 18.32 -7.00
CA GLN A 360 -2.09 18.96 -6.17
C GLN A 360 -1.91 18.50 -4.71
N PRO A 361 -2.33 19.31 -3.73
CA PRO A 361 -2.38 18.89 -2.35
C PRO A 361 -3.12 17.55 -2.17
N GLY A 362 -2.60 16.67 -1.33
CA GLY A 362 -3.12 15.33 -1.10
C GLY A 362 -2.57 14.25 -2.06
N MET A 363 -1.87 14.61 -3.14
CA MET A 363 -1.16 13.62 -3.95
C MET A 363 0.06 13.07 -3.23
N VAL A 364 0.30 11.77 -3.36
CA VAL A 364 1.52 11.10 -2.87
C VAL A 364 2.27 10.52 -4.05
N ILE A 365 3.55 10.87 -4.15
CA ILE A 365 4.45 10.42 -5.22
C ILE A 365 5.76 9.89 -4.63
N THR A 366 6.48 9.06 -5.41
CA THR A 366 7.88 8.71 -5.14
C THR A 366 8.83 9.80 -5.61
N VAL A 367 10.03 9.86 -5.01
CA VAL A 367 11.18 10.59 -5.55
C VAL A 367 12.39 9.67 -5.43
N GLU A 368 12.79 9.08 -6.58
CA GLU A 368 13.63 7.87 -6.63
C GLU A 368 14.77 7.97 -7.68
N PRO A 369 15.59 9.03 -7.72
CA PRO A 369 16.68 9.05 -8.68
C PRO A 369 17.70 7.93 -8.40
N GLY A 370 18.34 7.45 -9.47
CA GLY A 370 19.36 6.43 -9.41
C GLY A 370 20.46 6.62 -10.45
N ILE A 371 21.63 6.04 -10.17
CA ILE A 371 22.77 5.93 -11.10
C ILE A 371 23.15 4.45 -11.17
N TYR A 372 23.21 3.92 -12.39
CA TYR A 372 23.47 2.51 -12.67
C TYR A 372 24.60 2.39 -13.68
N ILE A 373 25.76 1.88 -13.22
CA ILE A 373 26.99 1.76 -14.01
C ILE A 373 27.33 0.27 -14.14
N PRO A 374 26.83 -0.42 -15.18
CA PRO A 374 27.06 -1.86 -15.34
C PRO A 374 28.53 -2.23 -15.44
N GLU A 375 29.36 -1.37 -16.04
CA GLU A 375 30.80 -1.58 -16.20
C GLU A 375 31.55 -1.59 -14.86
N GLU A 376 30.97 -0.97 -13.83
CA GLU A 376 31.52 -0.92 -12.47
C GLU A 376 30.77 -1.83 -11.49
N ASN A 377 29.67 -2.49 -11.92
CA ASN A 377 28.75 -3.26 -11.08
C ASN A 377 28.15 -2.43 -9.93
N ILE A 378 27.88 -1.15 -10.16
CA ILE A 378 27.35 -0.22 -9.16
C ILE A 378 26.01 0.33 -9.63
N GLY A 379 24.93 -0.05 -8.93
CA GLY A 379 23.62 0.56 -9.03
C GLY A 379 23.20 1.15 -7.68
N ILE A 380 22.91 2.45 -7.65
CA ILE A 380 22.50 3.17 -6.44
C ILE A 380 21.20 3.90 -6.72
N ARG A 381 20.16 3.63 -5.95
CA ARG A 381 18.87 4.35 -5.90
C ARG A 381 18.59 4.75 -4.47
N ILE A 382 18.04 5.94 -4.27
CA ILE A 382 17.53 6.44 -2.99
C ILE A 382 16.16 6.98 -3.24
N GLU A 383 15.17 6.45 -2.55
CA GLU A 383 13.76 6.74 -2.76
C GLU A 383 13.03 7.05 -1.48
N ASP A 384 12.18 8.05 -1.54
CA ASP A 384 11.24 8.41 -0.49
C ASP A 384 9.84 8.65 -1.07
N MET A 385 8.82 8.45 -0.25
CA MET A 385 7.44 8.83 -0.52
C MET A 385 7.17 10.24 -0.04
N VAL A 386 6.59 11.07 -0.90
CA VAL A 386 6.39 12.51 -0.67
C VAL A 386 4.93 12.87 -0.87
N LEU A 387 4.32 13.46 0.16
CA LEU A 387 2.97 14.03 0.12
C LEU A 387 3.06 15.50 -0.31
N VAL A 388 2.29 15.88 -1.32
CA VAL A 388 2.11 17.29 -1.70
C VAL A 388 1.19 17.95 -0.69
N THR A 389 1.63 19.04 -0.06
CA THR A 389 0.87 19.85 0.90
C THR A 389 0.33 21.12 0.25
N GLU A 390 -0.41 21.96 0.96
CA GLU A 390 -0.95 23.21 0.43
C GLU A 390 0.13 24.21 -0.01
N ASP A 391 1.30 24.18 0.64
CA ASP A 391 2.38 25.15 0.46
C ASP A 391 3.73 24.55 0.06
N GLY A 392 3.79 23.23 -0.13
CA GLY A 392 5.03 22.52 -0.46
C GLY A 392 4.88 21.01 -0.45
N CYS A 393 5.69 20.31 0.36
CA CYS A 393 5.59 18.87 0.52
C CYS A 393 6.03 18.39 1.91
N GLU A 394 5.55 17.20 2.28
CA GLU A 394 5.99 16.42 3.44
C GLU A 394 6.64 15.12 2.95
N VAL A 395 7.86 14.82 3.39
CA VAL A 395 8.49 13.51 3.16
C VAL A 395 7.91 12.53 4.17
N LEU A 396 6.98 11.66 3.75
CA LEU A 396 6.32 10.70 4.64
C LEU A 396 7.29 9.69 5.25
N SER A 397 8.37 9.38 4.53
CA SER A 397 9.43 8.44 4.92
C SER A 397 10.64 9.12 5.58
N ALA A 398 10.51 10.38 6.05
CA ALA A 398 11.62 11.14 6.63
C ALA A 398 12.30 10.45 7.83
N ALA A 399 11.59 9.58 8.56
CA ALA A 399 12.15 8.81 9.66
C ALA A 399 13.11 7.70 9.20
N ILE A 400 13.10 7.33 7.93
CA ILE A 400 14.01 6.33 7.35
C ILE A 400 15.32 7.02 6.96
N PRO A 401 16.44 6.72 7.64
CA PRO A 401 17.70 7.39 7.34
C PRO A 401 18.19 7.08 5.92
N LYS A 402 18.94 8.03 5.35
CA LYS A 402 19.47 7.94 3.99
C LYS A 402 20.86 8.58 3.82
N SER A 403 21.55 8.93 4.91
CA SER A 403 22.96 9.31 4.77
C SER A 403 23.85 8.09 4.60
N ALA A 404 25.01 8.25 3.97
CA ALA A 404 25.96 7.16 3.77
C ALA A 404 26.41 6.55 5.11
N GLU A 405 26.64 7.39 6.12
CA GLU A 405 27.02 6.98 7.46
C GLU A 405 25.92 6.16 8.16
N ALA A 406 24.67 6.56 7.95
CA ALA A 406 23.53 5.85 8.51
C ALA A 406 23.38 4.45 7.88
N MET A 407 23.64 4.31 6.59
CA MET A 407 23.64 3.00 5.90
C MET A 407 24.74 2.08 6.46
N GLU A 408 25.95 2.58 6.67
CA GLU A 408 27.01 1.81 7.35
C GLU A 408 26.63 1.41 8.79
N ALA A 409 25.95 2.31 9.51
CA ALA A 409 25.50 2.04 10.88
C ALA A 409 24.43 0.93 10.91
N TRP A 410 23.50 0.91 9.95
CA TRP A 410 22.51 -0.17 9.81
C TRP A 410 23.15 -1.54 9.58
N CYS A 411 24.17 -1.61 8.74
CA CYS A 411 24.91 -2.86 8.51
C CYS A 411 25.58 -3.38 9.80
N LYS A 412 25.88 -2.50 10.76
CA LYS A 412 26.45 -2.83 12.07
C LYS A 412 25.40 -3.13 13.14
N GLY A 413 24.10 -3.02 12.82
CA GLY A 413 23.01 -3.20 13.75
C GLY A 413 22.81 -2.03 14.71
N ALA A 414 23.36 -0.85 14.40
CA ALA A 414 23.14 0.34 15.20
C ALA A 414 21.72 0.91 14.95
N GLU A 415 21.10 1.40 16.03
CA GLU A 415 19.89 2.20 15.88
C GLU A 415 20.27 3.59 15.36
N VAL A 416 19.85 3.87 14.14
CA VAL A 416 19.98 5.20 13.55
C VAL A 416 18.56 5.75 13.40
N LEU A 417 18.26 6.76 14.21
CA LEU A 417 17.03 7.54 14.02
C LEU A 417 17.28 8.51 12.85
N GLY A 418 16.28 8.68 12.01
CA GLY A 418 16.25 9.78 11.04
C GLY A 418 16.37 11.14 11.76
N PRO A 419 16.50 12.27 11.06
CA PRO A 419 16.55 13.58 11.68
C PRO A 419 15.34 13.72 12.62
N GLU A 420 15.63 14.08 13.88
CA GLU A 420 14.66 14.08 14.99
C GLU A 420 13.32 14.72 14.56
N LEU A 421 12.33 13.88 14.35
CA LEU A 421 10.94 14.32 14.46
C LEU A 421 10.73 14.61 15.94
N LYS A 422 10.59 15.88 16.32
CA LYS A 422 10.19 16.28 17.67
C LYS A 422 9.00 15.42 18.07
N LYS A 423 9.17 14.54 19.06
CA LYS A 423 8.06 13.76 19.62
C LYS A 423 6.94 14.73 19.94
N PRO A 424 5.70 14.51 19.49
CA PRO A 424 4.59 15.30 19.97
C PRO A 424 4.56 15.17 21.50
N ALA A 425 4.43 16.27 22.19
CA ALA A 425 4.32 16.30 23.65
C ALA A 425 3.21 15.33 24.07
N PRO A 426 3.40 14.56 25.17
CA PRO A 426 2.38 13.66 25.66
C PRO A 426 1.10 14.47 25.89
N LYS A 427 0.01 14.09 25.21
CA LYS A 427 -1.31 14.63 25.53
C LYS A 427 -1.61 14.25 26.97
N ASN A 428 -1.75 15.26 27.83
CA ASN A 428 -2.23 15.08 29.19
C ASN A 428 -3.53 14.27 29.13
N SER A 429 -3.51 13.14 29.80
CA SER A 429 -4.69 12.33 30.04
C SER A 429 -5.53 13.03 31.13
N ASP A 430 -6.39 13.95 30.72
CA ASP A 430 -7.47 14.41 31.57
C ASP A 430 -8.74 13.65 31.20
N SER A 431 -9.11 12.82 32.19
CA SER A 431 -10.43 12.41 32.61
C SER A 431 -11.58 12.52 31.57
N ASP A 432 -12.00 11.35 31.03
CA ASP A 432 -13.43 11.06 30.96
C ASP A 432 -13.65 9.53 30.92
N SER A 433 -13.97 8.98 32.07
CA SER A 433 -14.47 7.62 32.24
C SER A 433 -15.98 7.63 31.94
N PRO A 434 -16.49 6.85 30.99
CA PRO A 434 -17.92 6.64 30.90
C PRO A 434 -18.37 5.71 32.04
N GLN A 435 -19.27 6.21 32.86
CA GLN A 435 -20.01 5.46 33.88
C GLN A 435 -20.69 4.23 33.23
N ARG A 436 -20.41 3.07 33.81
CA ARG A 436 -21.20 1.85 33.57
C ARG A 436 -22.62 2.07 34.08
N LEU A 437 -23.59 2.02 33.16
CA LEU A 437 -24.98 1.75 33.54
C LEU A 437 -25.18 0.24 33.62
N ARG A 438 -25.80 -0.17 34.73
CA ARG A 438 -26.22 -1.53 35.08
C ARG A 438 -27.33 -2.05 34.17
#